data_4ed82bd9afa763132b17d01c8e60cf9b
#
_entry.id   4ed82bd9afa763132b17d01c8e60cf9b
#
_cell.length_a   1.000
_cell.length_b   1.000
_cell.length_c   1.000
_cell.angle_alpha   90.00
_cell.angle_beta   90.00
_cell.angle_gamma   90.00
#
_symmetry.space_group_name_H-M   'P 1'
#
loop_
_entity.id
_entity.type
_entity.pdbx_description
1 polymer ?
#
loop_
_entity_poly.entity_id
_entity_poly.type
_entity_poly.pdbx_seq_one_letter_code
_entity_poly.pdbx_strand_id
1 'polypeptide(L)'
;IATVTANAISASMIIFFLIHADETIRLDIKKLSLNKDEVINIVKIGAPAGLQGMMFSIANVCIQSAINSFGADAIAGSAAALNYEFFAYFVVNAFAQATVTFTSQNFGAGEPKRCRKIFHTAMVLSLVCCGLLSLVFVLWRNFFLQIYTTDPAVLLYAKQRIVIATTLECLTSVYEISAGAMRGLGRSLTPALITFLGSCVLRLIWIATACKMVHEFWVLLIIYPISWVVTGLIMMIAYEIVKKRVLERKWA
;
A
#
# COMPACT_ATOMS: atom_id res chain seq x y z
N ILE A 1 -12.39 -22.50 0.81
CA ILE A 1 -13.85 -22.43 1.01
C ILE A 1 -14.20 -21.15 1.78
N ALA A 2 -13.68 -20.92 3.01
CA ALA A 2 -14.03 -19.76 3.84
C ALA A 2 -13.89 -18.41 3.13
N THR A 3 -12.77 -18.17 2.44
CA THR A 3 -12.51 -16.93 1.70
C THR A 3 -13.51 -16.71 0.56
N VAL A 4 -13.82 -17.78 -0.19
CA VAL A 4 -14.82 -17.72 -1.28
C VAL A 4 -16.20 -17.39 -0.74
N THR A 5 -16.60 -18.05 0.35
CA THR A 5 -17.89 -17.80 1.00
C THR A 5 -17.98 -16.35 1.51
N ALA A 6 -16.92 -15.86 2.19
CA ALA A 6 -16.88 -14.49 2.68
C ALA A 6 -16.97 -13.45 1.55
N ASN A 7 -16.25 -13.66 0.45
CA ASN A 7 -16.33 -12.79 -0.72
C ASN A 7 -17.69 -12.83 -1.40
N ALA A 8 -18.33 -14.01 -1.48
CA ALA A 8 -19.67 -14.17 -2.04
C ALA A 8 -20.72 -13.43 -1.20
N ILE A 9 -20.65 -13.57 0.13
CA ILE A 9 -21.54 -12.84 1.06
C ILE A 9 -21.32 -11.33 0.90
N SER A 10 -20.08 -10.87 0.93
CA SER A 10 -19.74 -9.44 0.79
C SER A 10 -20.27 -8.87 -0.55
N ALA A 11 -20.05 -9.57 -1.66
CA ALA A 11 -20.55 -9.15 -2.96
C ALA A 11 -22.09 -9.10 -3.00
N SER A 12 -22.76 -10.11 -2.42
CA SER A 12 -24.22 -10.15 -2.35
C SER A 12 -24.78 -8.99 -1.51
N MET A 13 -24.16 -8.66 -0.38
CA MET A 13 -24.54 -7.53 0.46
C MET A 13 -24.37 -6.19 -0.27
N ILE A 14 -23.27 -6.00 -1.00
CA ILE A 14 -23.04 -4.79 -1.79
C ILE A 14 -24.08 -4.65 -2.90
N ILE A 15 -24.36 -5.72 -3.65
CA ILE A 15 -25.38 -5.71 -4.70
C ILE A 15 -26.76 -5.41 -4.11
N PHE A 16 -27.12 -6.05 -3.01
CA PHE A 16 -28.38 -5.78 -2.30
C PHE A 16 -28.49 -4.30 -1.90
N PHE A 17 -27.43 -3.75 -1.31
CA PHE A 17 -27.39 -2.33 -0.92
C PHE A 17 -27.56 -1.40 -2.13
N LEU A 18 -26.82 -1.66 -3.23
CA LEU A 18 -26.89 -0.83 -4.43
C LEU A 18 -28.24 -0.88 -5.13
N ILE A 19 -28.94 -2.01 -5.09
CA ILE A 19 -30.30 -2.11 -5.67
C ILE A 19 -31.30 -1.26 -4.87
N HIS A 20 -31.10 -1.14 -3.55
CA HIS A 20 -32.00 -0.41 -2.65
C HIS A 20 -31.50 1.02 -2.29
N ALA A 21 -30.39 1.44 -2.90
CA ALA A 21 -29.82 2.76 -2.68
C ALA A 21 -30.65 3.89 -3.34
N ASP A 22 -30.36 5.13 -2.97
CA ASP A 22 -30.96 6.32 -3.58
C ASP A 22 -30.69 6.39 -5.09
N GLU A 23 -31.55 7.09 -5.84
CA GLU A 23 -31.52 7.15 -7.31
C GLU A 23 -30.14 7.46 -7.91
N THR A 24 -29.32 8.25 -7.19
CA THR A 24 -27.99 8.70 -7.66
C THR A 24 -26.97 7.57 -7.80
N ILE A 25 -27.09 6.52 -6.96
CA ILE A 25 -26.14 5.38 -6.91
C ILE A 25 -26.81 4.03 -7.10
N ARG A 26 -28.12 4.04 -7.42
CA ARG A 26 -28.93 2.84 -7.56
C ARG A 26 -28.46 1.99 -8.74
N LEU A 27 -28.21 0.71 -8.48
CA LEU A 27 -27.94 -0.27 -9.51
C LEU A 27 -29.24 -0.74 -10.16
N ASP A 28 -29.50 -0.31 -11.39
CA ASP A 28 -30.60 -0.85 -12.21
C ASP A 28 -30.05 -1.95 -13.15
N ILE A 29 -30.28 -3.20 -12.76
CA ILE A 29 -29.79 -4.37 -13.51
C ILE A 29 -30.33 -4.39 -14.95
N LYS A 30 -31.52 -3.83 -15.18
CA LYS A 30 -32.15 -3.80 -16.52
C LYS A 30 -31.54 -2.75 -17.45
N LYS A 31 -30.85 -1.75 -16.88
CA LYS A 31 -30.18 -0.67 -17.63
C LYS A 31 -28.67 -0.87 -17.74
N LEU A 32 -28.14 -2.01 -17.30
CA LEU A 32 -26.73 -2.32 -17.45
C LEU A 32 -26.36 -2.35 -18.93
N SER A 33 -25.47 -1.43 -19.32
CA SER A 33 -24.91 -1.38 -20.67
C SER A 33 -23.42 -1.17 -20.58
N LEU A 34 -22.67 -1.78 -21.50
CA LEU A 34 -21.23 -1.56 -21.63
C LEU A 34 -21.00 -0.32 -22.52
N ASN A 35 -20.72 0.81 -21.91
CA ASN A 35 -20.30 1.99 -22.63
C ASN A 35 -18.78 1.89 -22.88
N LYS A 36 -18.38 1.92 -24.15
CA LYS A 36 -16.99 1.78 -24.59
C LYS A 36 -16.06 2.84 -23.94
N ASP A 37 -16.51 4.08 -23.85
CA ASP A 37 -15.68 5.17 -23.29
C ASP A 37 -15.46 4.98 -21.81
N GLU A 38 -16.48 4.57 -21.08
CA GLU A 38 -16.35 4.26 -19.63
C GLU A 38 -15.47 3.04 -19.39
N VAL A 39 -15.62 1.98 -20.20
CA VAL A 39 -14.74 0.80 -20.11
C VAL A 39 -13.29 1.18 -20.36
N ILE A 40 -13.01 2.02 -21.37
CA ILE A 40 -11.65 2.50 -21.65
C ILE A 40 -11.11 3.31 -20.44
N ASN A 41 -11.91 4.16 -19.82
CA ASN A 41 -11.50 4.96 -18.65
C ASN A 41 -11.22 4.05 -17.45
N ILE A 42 -12.06 3.06 -17.20
CA ILE A 42 -11.85 2.06 -16.13
C ILE A 42 -10.53 1.31 -16.37
N VAL A 43 -10.28 0.84 -17.59
CA VAL A 43 -9.06 0.10 -17.95
C VAL A 43 -7.81 1.01 -17.83
N LYS A 44 -7.86 2.25 -18.30
CA LYS A 44 -6.75 3.21 -18.20
C LYS A 44 -6.31 3.47 -16.74
N ILE A 45 -7.23 3.39 -15.79
CA ILE A 45 -6.94 3.60 -14.38
C ILE A 45 -6.63 2.27 -13.69
N GLY A 46 -7.43 1.25 -13.95
CA GLY A 46 -7.35 -0.04 -13.26
C GLY A 46 -6.18 -0.92 -13.72
N ALA A 47 -5.87 -0.97 -15.02
CA ALA A 47 -4.79 -1.82 -15.50
C ALA A 47 -3.41 -1.43 -14.94
N PRO A 48 -2.99 -0.15 -14.91
CA PRO A 48 -1.73 0.24 -14.25
C PRO A 48 -1.71 -0.07 -12.75
N ALA A 49 -2.85 0.13 -12.06
CA ALA A 49 -2.95 -0.17 -10.63
C ALA A 49 -2.87 -1.68 -10.36
N GLY A 50 -3.53 -2.49 -11.19
CA GLY A 50 -3.44 -3.96 -11.12
C GLY A 50 -2.03 -4.48 -11.41
N LEU A 51 -1.38 -3.94 -12.44
CA LEU A 51 0.02 -4.26 -12.77
C LEU A 51 0.97 -3.90 -11.62
N GLN A 52 0.78 -2.74 -10.97
CA GLN A 52 1.53 -2.34 -9.78
C GLN A 52 1.39 -3.39 -8.66
N GLY A 53 0.16 -3.84 -8.37
CA GLY A 53 -0.10 -4.86 -7.34
C GLY A 53 0.56 -6.21 -7.68
N MET A 54 0.49 -6.63 -8.95
CA MET A 54 1.14 -7.86 -9.42
C MET A 54 2.66 -7.79 -9.25
N MET A 55 3.30 -6.70 -9.65
CA MET A 55 4.73 -6.51 -9.51
C MET A 55 5.17 -6.50 -8.04
N PHE A 56 4.37 -5.88 -7.17
CA PHE A 56 4.61 -5.89 -5.73
C PHE A 56 4.55 -7.31 -5.15
N SER A 57 3.59 -8.11 -5.60
CA SER A 57 3.47 -9.52 -5.20
C SER A 57 4.68 -10.34 -5.65
N ILE A 58 5.16 -10.16 -6.88
CA ILE A 58 6.38 -10.83 -7.39
C ILE A 58 7.60 -10.44 -6.54
N ALA A 59 7.78 -9.16 -6.23
CA ALA A 59 8.88 -8.70 -5.39
C ALA A 59 8.83 -9.33 -3.98
N ASN A 60 7.64 -9.45 -3.39
CA ASN A 60 7.47 -10.11 -2.10
C ASN A 60 7.80 -11.62 -2.15
N VAL A 61 7.45 -12.31 -3.24
CA VAL A 61 7.85 -13.73 -3.45
C VAL A 61 9.37 -13.86 -3.51
N CYS A 62 10.07 -12.95 -4.21
CA CYS A 62 11.54 -12.96 -4.26
C CYS A 62 12.17 -12.72 -2.89
N ILE A 63 11.62 -11.79 -2.10
CA ILE A 63 12.08 -11.55 -0.72
C ILE A 63 11.81 -12.79 0.14
N GLN A 64 10.62 -13.41 0.03
CA GLN A 64 10.31 -14.63 0.76
C GLN A 64 11.28 -15.76 0.41
N SER A 65 11.65 -15.90 -0.87
CA SER A 65 12.67 -16.85 -1.30
C SER A 65 14.03 -16.57 -0.64
N ALA A 66 14.41 -15.30 -0.50
CA ALA A 66 15.63 -14.91 0.21
C ALA A 66 15.53 -15.18 1.72
N ILE A 67 14.37 -14.99 2.36
CA ILE A 67 14.14 -15.35 3.77
C ILE A 67 14.29 -16.85 3.98
N ASN A 68 13.81 -17.67 3.02
CA ASN A 68 13.89 -19.11 3.10
C ASN A 68 15.34 -19.63 3.17
N SER A 69 16.32 -18.89 2.64
CA SER A 69 17.74 -19.26 2.72
C SER A 69 18.34 -19.17 4.13
N PHE A 70 17.66 -18.50 5.09
CA PHE A 70 18.08 -18.40 6.49
C PHE A 70 17.52 -19.53 7.39
N GLY A 71 16.74 -20.45 6.83
CA GLY A 71 16.23 -21.62 7.55
C GLY A 71 14.84 -21.46 8.16
N ALA A 72 14.37 -22.52 8.80
CA ALA A 72 12.99 -22.62 9.29
C ALA A 72 12.66 -21.57 10.37
N ASP A 73 13.59 -21.27 11.26
CA ASP A 73 13.38 -20.31 12.34
C ASP A 73 13.20 -18.88 11.81
N ALA A 74 13.95 -18.52 10.77
CA ALA A 74 13.82 -17.24 10.08
C ALA A 74 12.46 -17.12 9.36
N ILE A 75 12.01 -18.20 8.72
CA ILE A 75 10.70 -18.25 8.06
C ILE A 75 9.58 -18.05 9.10
N ALA A 76 9.60 -18.84 10.19
CA ALA A 76 8.60 -18.76 11.24
C ALA A 76 8.61 -17.40 11.94
N GLY A 77 9.79 -16.87 12.28
CA GLY A 77 9.94 -15.55 12.89
C GLY A 77 9.48 -14.41 11.99
N SER A 78 9.83 -14.47 10.70
CA SER A 78 9.33 -13.51 9.71
C SER A 78 7.82 -13.54 9.57
N ALA A 79 7.21 -14.73 9.53
CA ALA A 79 5.77 -14.89 9.41
C ALA A 79 5.04 -14.29 10.63
N ALA A 80 5.56 -14.49 11.84
CA ALA A 80 4.99 -13.91 13.06
C ALA A 80 5.03 -12.36 13.04
N ALA A 81 6.17 -11.77 12.68
CA ALA A 81 6.33 -10.31 12.60
C ALA A 81 5.49 -9.69 11.48
N LEU A 82 5.37 -10.36 10.32
CA LEU A 82 4.66 -9.88 9.14
C LEU A 82 3.17 -9.57 9.43
N ASN A 83 2.54 -10.29 10.36
CA ASN A 83 1.15 -9.99 10.73
C ASN A 83 1.02 -8.58 11.32
N TYR A 84 1.98 -8.13 12.14
CA TYR A 84 1.97 -6.78 12.72
C TYR A 84 2.30 -5.69 11.69
N GLU A 85 3.18 -5.98 10.73
CA GLU A 85 3.42 -5.12 9.56
C GLU A 85 2.13 -4.92 8.77
N PHE A 86 1.37 -5.98 8.51
CA PHE A 86 0.07 -5.87 7.82
C PHE A 86 -0.94 -5.02 8.58
N PHE A 87 -1.03 -5.12 9.90
CA PHE A 87 -1.91 -4.23 10.67
C PHE A 87 -1.54 -2.76 10.49
N ALA A 88 -0.26 -2.43 10.56
CA ALA A 88 0.23 -1.06 10.33
C ALA A 88 -0.03 -0.61 8.88
N TYR A 89 0.26 -1.47 7.91
CA TYR A 89 0.03 -1.19 6.49
C TYR A 89 -1.46 -0.98 6.16
N PHE A 90 -2.38 -1.73 6.75
CA PHE A 90 -3.81 -1.55 6.51
C PHE A 90 -4.32 -0.18 6.97
N VAL A 91 -3.73 0.40 8.02
CA VAL A 91 -4.02 1.80 8.39
C VAL A 91 -3.62 2.75 7.27
N VAL A 92 -2.40 2.61 6.73
CA VAL A 92 -1.93 3.42 5.60
C VAL A 92 -2.83 3.23 4.37
N ASN A 93 -3.19 1.98 4.06
CA ASN A 93 -4.04 1.65 2.92
C ASN A 93 -5.43 2.29 3.04
N ALA A 94 -6.03 2.30 4.23
CA ALA A 94 -7.32 2.94 4.47
C ALA A 94 -7.27 4.44 4.16
N PHE A 95 -6.23 5.15 4.63
CA PHE A 95 -6.04 6.57 4.31
C PHE A 95 -5.74 6.79 2.82
N ALA A 96 -4.98 5.90 2.18
CA ALA A 96 -4.71 5.98 0.75
C ALA A 96 -5.99 5.83 -0.08
N GLN A 97 -6.87 4.87 0.24
CA GLN A 97 -8.16 4.70 -0.42
C GLN A 97 -9.09 5.91 -0.19
N ALA A 98 -9.15 6.42 1.04
CA ALA A 98 -9.88 7.65 1.33
C ALA A 98 -9.34 8.82 0.49
N THR A 99 -8.01 8.94 0.35
CA THR A 99 -7.38 9.97 -0.47
C THR A 99 -7.79 9.87 -1.94
N VAL A 100 -7.82 8.66 -2.52
CA VAL A 100 -8.32 8.44 -3.89
C VAL A 100 -9.76 8.96 -4.02
N THR A 101 -10.64 8.50 -3.14
CA THR A 101 -12.08 8.79 -3.19
C THR A 101 -12.35 10.29 -3.04
N PHE A 102 -11.85 10.91 -1.97
CA PHE A 102 -12.09 12.33 -1.73
C PHE A 102 -11.41 13.24 -2.74
N THR A 103 -10.20 12.87 -3.22
CA THR A 103 -9.53 13.65 -4.26
C THR A 103 -10.31 13.60 -5.57
N SER A 104 -10.78 12.41 -6.01
CA SER A 104 -11.54 12.29 -7.26
C SER A 104 -12.87 13.05 -7.21
N GLN A 105 -13.60 12.96 -6.09
CA GLN A 105 -14.87 13.70 -5.90
C GLN A 105 -14.65 15.23 -5.96
N ASN A 106 -13.68 15.73 -5.22
CA ASN A 106 -13.41 17.18 -5.18
C ASN A 106 -12.77 17.68 -6.48
N PHE A 107 -11.98 16.84 -7.17
CA PHE A 107 -11.47 17.17 -8.50
C PHE A 107 -12.59 17.24 -9.54
N GLY A 108 -13.54 16.31 -9.50
CA GLY A 108 -14.74 16.33 -10.35
C GLY A 108 -15.63 17.53 -10.08
N ALA A 109 -15.74 17.96 -8.82
CA ALA A 109 -16.49 19.15 -8.41
C ALA A 109 -15.77 20.49 -8.71
N GLY A 110 -14.53 20.46 -9.25
CA GLY A 110 -13.79 21.68 -9.54
C GLY A 110 -13.20 22.40 -8.33
N GLU A 111 -12.89 21.66 -7.26
CA GLU A 111 -12.41 22.20 -5.98
C GLU A 111 -10.92 21.87 -5.72
N PRO A 112 -9.96 22.52 -6.41
CA PRO A 112 -8.54 22.20 -6.30
C PRO A 112 -7.95 22.48 -4.91
N LYS A 113 -8.49 23.49 -4.20
CA LYS A 113 -8.06 23.82 -2.84
C LYS A 113 -8.40 22.69 -1.87
N ARG A 114 -9.55 22.05 -2.04
CA ARG A 114 -9.95 20.89 -1.22
C ARG A 114 -9.09 19.68 -1.52
N CYS A 115 -8.74 19.42 -2.79
CA CYS A 115 -7.82 18.33 -3.13
C CYS A 115 -6.47 18.44 -2.40
N ARG A 116 -5.91 19.67 -2.31
CA ARG A 116 -4.66 19.90 -1.56
C ARG A 116 -4.85 19.65 -0.05
N LYS A 117 -5.95 20.13 0.52
CA LYS A 117 -6.25 19.92 1.95
C LYS A 117 -6.42 18.44 2.27
N ILE A 118 -7.11 17.68 1.43
CA ILE A 118 -7.28 16.22 1.55
C ILE A 118 -5.91 15.53 1.59
N PHE A 119 -5.03 15.85 0.65
CA PHE A 119 -3.68 15.29 0.60
C PHE A 119 -2.91 15.52 1.91
N HIS A 120 -2.82 16.78 2.38
CA HIS A 120 -2.08 17.11 3.61
C HIS A 120 -2.71 16.47 4.85
N THR A 121 -4.03 16.51 4.97
CA THR A 121 -4.73 15.91 6.11
C THR A 121 -4.53 14.39 6.13
N ALA A 122 -4.71 13.71 5.01
CA ALA A 122 -4.52 12.27 4.91
C ALA A 122 -3.06 11.86 5.19
N MET A 123 -2.09 12.65 4.69
CA MET A 123 -0.66 12.41 4.93
C MET A 123 -0.34 12.47 6.43
N VAL A 124 -0.74 13.55 7.10
CA VAL A 124 -0.46 13.73 8.54
C VAL A 124 -1.17 12.65 9.36
N LEU A 125 -2.46 12.42 9.11
CA LEU A 125 -3.21 11.40 9.85
C LEU A 125 -2.66 10.00 9.63
N SER A 126 -2.31 9.64 8.39
CA SER A 126 -1.72 8.33 8.08
C SER A 126 -0.37 8.14 8.79
N LEU A 127 0.53 9.13 8.70
CA LEU A 127 1.83 9.09 9.38
C LEU A 127 1.67 8.95 10.89
N VAL A 128 0.78 9.74 11.50
CA VAL A 128 0.57 9.71 12.95
C VAL A 128 -0.08 8.40 13.39
N CYS A 129 -1.18 7.99 12.75
CA CYS A 129 -1.90 6.77 13.15
C CYS A 129 -1.05 5.51 12.93
N CYS A 130 -0.39 5.39 11.76
CA CYS A 130 0.50 4.27 11.49
C CYS A 130 1.72 4.31 12.42
N GLY A 131 2.33 5.48 12.62
CA GLY A 131 3.49 5.64 13.51
C GLY A 131 3.20 5.27 14.96
N LEU A 132 2.06 5.70 15.49
CA LEU A 132 1.63 5.33 16.84
C LEU A 132 1.37 3.82 16.96
N LEU A 133 0.69 3.22 15.99
CA LEU A 133 0.44 1.78 15.99
C LEU A 133 1.74 0.98 15.88
N SER A 134 2.64 1.38 15.00
CA SER A 134 3.97 0.79 14.84
C SER A 134 4.78 0.90 16.14
N LEU A 135 4.74 2.05 16.79
CA LEU A 135 5.40 2.27 18.09
C LEU A 135 4.88 1.32 19.16
N VAL A 136 3.55 1.12 19.23
CA VAL A 136 2.94 0.14 20.14
C VAL A 136 3.49 -1.25 19.89
N PHE A 137 3.52 -1.73 18.64
CA PHE A 137 4.03 -3.06 18.32
C PHE A 137 5.52 -3.21 18.64
N VAL A 138 6.33 -2.19 18.41
CA VAL A 138 7.78 -2.23 18.68
C VAL A 138 8.07 -2.18 20.18
N LEU A 139 7.39 -1.33 20.96
CA LEU A 139 7.60 -1.23 22.40
C LEU A 139 7.18 -2.49 23.13
N TRP A 140 6.04 -3.05 22.79
CA TRP A 140 5.53 -4.29 23.38
C TRP A 140 5.82 -5.54 22.54
N ARG A 141 6.88 -5.51 21.69
CA ARG A 141 7.22 -6.60 20.77
C ARG A 141 7.33 -7.98 21.44
N ASN A 142 7.84 -8.05 22.68
CA ASN A 142 7.96 -9.30 23.40
C ASN A 142 6.59 -9.93 23.68
N PHE A 143 5.63 -9.12 24.15
CA PHE A 143 4.27 -9.56 24.38
C PHE A 143 3.60 -10.03 23.10
N PHE A 144 3.63 -9.20 22.06
CA PHE A 144 2.98 -9.51 20.79
C PHE A 144 3.57 -10.74 20.09
N LEU A 145 4.89 -10.88 20.04
CA LEU A 145 5.54 -12.01 19.39
C LEU A 145 5.36 -13.33 20.18
N GLN A 146 5.27 -13.28 21.49
CA GLN A 146 5.00 -14.46 22.33
C GLN A 146 3.60 -15.04 22.13
N ILE A 147 2.67 -14.30 21.56
CA ILE A 147 1.35 -14.83 21.14
C ILE A 147 1.51 -15.91 20.04
N TYR A 148 2.56 -15.78 19.18
CA TYR A 148 2.80 -16.70 18.07
C TYR A 148 3.77 -17.82 18.43
N THR A 149 4.80 -17.52 19.21
CA THR A 149 5.86 -18.50 19.54
C THR A 149 6.58 -18.13 20.81
N THR A 150 7.03 -19.16 21.53
CA THR A 150 7.93 -19.02 22.69
C THR A 150 9.35 -19.51 22.41
N ASP A 151 9.62 -20.02 21.19
CA ASP A 151 10.94 -20.50 20.79
C ASP A 151 11.92 -19.33 20.68
N PRO A 152 13.04 -19.35 21.44
CA PRO A 152 14.02 -18.25 21.43
C PRO A 152 14.67 -18.03 20.07
N ALA A 153 14.91 -19.08 19.27
CA ALA A 153 15.54 -18.97 17.95
C ALA A 153 14.59 -18.25 16.97
N VAL A 154 13.32 -18.61 16.96
CA VAL A 154 12.28 -17.97 16.14
C VAL A 154 12.06 -16.50 16.60
N LEU A 155 12.03 -16.27 17.92
CA LEU A 155 11.86 -14.92 18.48
C LEU A 155 13.00 -13.96 18.10
N LEU A 156 14.22 -14.46 17.93
CA LEU A 156 15.36 -13.65 17.50
C LEU A 156 15.08 -13.00 16.15
N TYR A 157 14.71 -13.80 15.15
CA TYR A 157 14.37 -13.31 13.80
C TYR A 157 13.12 -12.44 13.78
N ALA A 158 12.09 -12.81 14.53
CA ALA A 158 10.87 -12.02 14.65
C ALA A 158 11.14 -10.62 15.23
N LYS A 159 11.97 -10.52 16.28
CA LYS A 159 12.37 -9.24 16.88
C LYS A 159 13.20 -8.37 15.94
N GLN A 160 14.12 -8.96 15.18
CA GLN A 160 14.88 -8.21 14.17
C GLN A 160 13.93 -7.61 13.13
N ARG A 161 12.99 -8.40 12.63
CA ARG A 161 12.05 -7.96 11.60
C ARG A 161 11.11 -6.87 12.12
N ILE A 162 10.48 -7.06 13.27
CA ILE A 162 9.53 -6.06 13.82
C ILE A 162 10.24 -4.73 14.12
N VAL A 163 11.49 -4.75 14.57
CA VAL A 163 12.25 -3.53 14.84
C VAL A 163 12.64 -2.83 13.55
N ILE A 164 13.15 -3.54 12.54
CA ILE A 164 13.66 -2.91 11.31
C ILE A 164 12.52 -2.47 10.39
N ALA A 165 11.54 -3.33 10.15
CA ALA A 165 10.46 -3.05 9.22
C ALA A 165 9.35 -2.22 9.89
N THR A 166 8.76 -2.70 10.99
CA THR A 166 7.56 -2.07 11.56
C THR A 166 7.85 -0.67 12.12
N THR A 167 9.05 -0.39 12.66
CA THR A 167 9.39 0.96 13.16
C THR A 167 9.22 2.05 12.10
N LEU A 168 9.60 1.75 10.87
CA LEU A 168 9.61 2.71 9.76
C LEU A 168 8.45 2.49 8.78
N GLU A 169 7.50 1.61 9.09
CA GLU A 169 6.33 1.30 8.24
C GLU A 169 5.50 2.57 7.95
N CYS A 170 5.46 3.53 8.87
CA CYS A 170 4.77 4.81 8.65
C CYS A 170 5.29 5.58 7.42
N LEU A 171 6.56 5.37 7.01
CA LEU A 171 7.11 5.99 5.80
C LEU A 171 6.40 5.53 4.52
N THR A 172 5.74 4.38 4.55
CA THR A 172 4.90 3.91 3.44
C THR A 172 3.76 4.89 3.13
N SER A 173 3.29 5.65 4.12
CA SER A 173 2.31 6.72 3.94
C SER A 173 2.74 7.73 2.88
N VAL A 174 4.03 8.05 2.80
CA VAL A 174 4.54 9.09 1.88
C VAL A 174 4.27 8.69 0.42
N TYR A 175 4.56 7.45 0.04
CA TYR A 175 4.32 7.03 -1.33
C TYR A 175 2.86 6.59 -1.57
N GLU A 176 2.18 5.96 -0.60
CA GLU A 176 0.80 5.50 -0.78
C GLU A 176 -0.20 6.66 -0.87
N ILE A 177 -0.10 7.66 0.02
CA ILE A 177 -0.98 8.85 -0.02
C ILE A 177 -0.72 9.66 -1.29
N SER A 178 0.56 9.85 -1.68
CA SER A 178 0.91 10.56 -2.91
C SER A 178 0.40 9.82 -4.15
N ALA A 179 0.54 8.50 -4.20
CA ALA A 179 -0.01 7.66 -5.26
C ALA A 179 -1.55 7.72 -5.29
N GLY A 180 -2.20 7.67 -4.11
CA GLY A 180 -3.64 7.80 -3.97
C GLY A 180 -4.15 9.14 -4.53
N ALA A 181 -3.49 10.23 -4.17
CA ALA A 181 -3.84 11.56 -4.68
C ALA A 181 -3.68 11.63 -6.22
N MET A 182 -2.59 11.12 -6.79
CA MET A 182 -2.40 11.07 -8.24
C MET A 182 -3.45 10.20 -8.94
N ARG A 183 -3.81 9.04 -8.37
CA ARG A 183 -4.90 8.19 -8.87
C ARG A 183 -6.24 8.93 -8.86
N GLY A 184 -6.55 9.64 -7.77
CA GLY A 184 -7.73 10.50 -7.66
C GLY A 184 -7.78 11.64 -8.68
N LEU A 185 -6.62 12.09 -9.18
CA LEU A 185 -6.50 13.05 -10.28
C LEU A 185 -6.51 12.39 -11.68
N GLY A 186 -6.80 11.09 -11.78
CA GLY A 186 -6.81 10.34 -13.04
C GLY A 186 -5.43 9.98 -13.59
N ARG A 187 -4.38 10.04 -12.78
CA ARG A 187 -2.99 9.75 -13.16
C ARG A 187 -2.47 8.50 -12.47
N SER A 188 -2.88 7.31 -12.96
CA SER A 188 -2.53 6.01 -12.36
C SER A 188 -1.20 5.45 -12.83
N LEU A 189 -0.77 5.74 -14.07
CA LEU A 189 0.44 5.19 -14.65
C LEU A 189 1.70 5.67 -13.93
N THR A 190 1.76 6.97 -13.61
CA THR A 190 2.93 7.57 -12.94
C THR A 190 3.26 6.89 -11.61
N PRO A 191 2.31 6.76 -10.64
CA PRO A 191 2.59 6.07 -9.40
C PRO A 191 2.90 4.58 -9.60
N ALA A 192 2.26 3.91 -10.57
CA ALA A 192 2.55 2.51 -10.86
C ALA A 192 4.00 2.29 -11.30
N LEU A 193 4.52 3.11 -12.21
CA LEU A 193 5.91 3.04 -12.66
C LEU A 193 6.91 3.37 -11.55
N ILE A 194 6.64 4.39 -10.73
CA ILE A 194 7.53 4.77 -9.61
C ILE A 194 7.58 3.65 -8.57
N THR A 195 6.44 3.07 -8.20
CA THR A 195 6.41 1.94 -7.26
C THR A 195 7.11 0.72 -7.82
N PHE A 196 6.93 0.41 -9.10
CA PHE A 196 7.63 -0.68 -9.76
C PHE A 196 9.15 -0.51 -9.69
N LEU A 197 9.67 0.64 -10.07
CA LEU A 197 11.12 0.90 -10.05
C LEU A 197 11.66 1.00 -8.62
N GLY A 198 11.02 1.77 -7.76
CA GLY A 198 11.49 2.08 -6.41
C GLY A 198 11.30 0.95 -5.40
N SER A 199 10.21 0.19 -5.49
CA SER A 199 9.95 -0.90 -4.53
C SER A 199 10.26 -2.27 -5.08
N CYS A 200 10.00 -2.56 -6.38
CA CYS A 200 10.23 -3.89 -6.91
C CYS A 200 11.65 -4.05 -7.45
N VAL A 201 12.05 -3.23 -8.42
CA VAL A 201 13.36 -3.36 -9.06
C VAL A 201 14.49 -3.13 -8.07
N LEU A 202 14.39 -2.11 -7.21
CA LEU A 202 15.40 -1.81 -6.18
C LEU A 202 15.59 -2.99 -5.22
N ARG A 203 14.50 -3.63 -4.79
CA ARG A 203 14.57 -4.81 -3.89
C ARG A 203 15.22 -6.00 -4.57
N LEU A 204 14.91 -6.25 -5.85
CA LEU A 204 15.53 -7.33 -6.61
C LEU A 204 17.04 -7.11 -6.79
N ILE A 205 17.46 -5.88 -7.10
CA ILE A 205 18.87 -5.51 -7.20
C ILE A 205 19.57 -5.73 -5.85
N TRP A 206 18.94 -5.31 -4.75
CA TRP A 206 19.49 -5.49 -3.40
C TRP A 206 19.71 -6.95 -3.05
N ILE A 207 18.73 -7.82 -3.32
CA ILE A 207 18.86 -9.26 -3.09
C ILE A 207 19.97 -9.84 -3.94
N ALA A 208 20.09 -9.41 -5.20
CA ALA A 208 21.10 -9.93 -6.13
C ALA A 208 22.53 -9.43 -5.82
N THR A 209 22.68 -8.35 -5.06
CA THR A 209 23.97 -7.72 -4.77
C THR A 209 24.29 -7.76 -3.27
N ALA A 210 23.70 -6.90 -2.47
CA ALA A 210 24.03 -6.72 -1.06
C ALA A 210 23.83 -8.00 -0.23
N CYS A 211 22.73 -8.73 -0.43
CA CYS A 211 22.47 -9.97 0.29
C CYS A 211 23.41 -11.13 -0.13
N LYS A 212 24.02 -11.06 -1.31
CA LYS A 212 25.06 -12.03 -1.72
C LYS A 212 26.43 -11.68 -1.13
N MET A 213 26.70 -10.39 -0.91
CA MET A 213 27.98 -9.94 -0.31
C MET A 213 27.97 -10.17 1.20
N VAL A 214 26.85 -9.93 1.86
CA VAL A 214 26.68 -10.08 3.29
C VAL A 214 25.44 -10.91 3.57
N HIS A 215 25.64 -12.19 3.90
CA HIS A 215 24.54 -13.14 4.16
C HIS A 215 24.05 -13.03 5.61
N GLU A 216 23.46 -11.86 5.93
CA GLU A 216 22.91 -11.56 7.25
C GLU A 216 21.44 -11.18 7.15
N PHE A 217 20.61 -11.68 8.05
CA PHE A 217 19.16 -11.47 8.00
C PHE A 217 18.74 -10.00 8.08
N TRP A 218 19.41 -9.20 8.89
CA TRP A 218 19.14 -7.76 8.99
C TRP A 218 19.48 -7.01 7.69
N VAL A 219 20.48 -7.45 6.92
CA VAL A 219 20.82 -6.87 5.62
C VAL A 219 19.69 -7.07 4.62
N LEU A 220 19.02 -8.23 4.67
CA LEU A 220 17.83 -8.48 3.85
C LEU A 220 16.66 -7.57 4.26
N LEU A 221 16.50 -7.28 5.57
CA LEU A 221 15.37 -6.50 6.06
C LEU A 221 15.53 -4.99 5.81
N ILE A 222 16.74 -4.45 5.84
CA ILE A 222 16.97 -3.01 5.70
C ILE A 222 16.56 -2.45 4.33
N ILE A 223 16.39 -3.31 3.32
CA ILE A 223 15.88 -2.89 2.01
C ILE A 223 14.45 -2.33 2.09
N TYR A 224 13.64 -2.77 3.05
CA TYR A 224 12.29 -2.26 3.22
C TYR A 224 12.29 -0.74 3.47
N PRO A 225 12.89 -0.24 4.57
CA PRO A 225 12.94 1.22 4.82
C PRO A 225 13.69 1.99 3.73
N ILE A 226 14.78 1.44 3.16
CA ILE A 226 15.48 2.08 2.05
C ILE A 226 14.55 2.28 0.86
N SER A 227 13.84 1.22 0.44
CA SER A 227 12.92 1.29 -0.69
C SER A 227 11.74 2.24 -0.42
N TRP A 228 11.24 2.32 0.82
CA TRP A 228 10.16 3.24 1.17
C TRP A 228 10.60 4.71 1.10
N VAL A 229 11.79 5.02 1.60
CA VAL A 229 12.35 6.38 1.52
C VAL A 229 12.57 6.78 0.07
N VAL A 230 13.26 5.95 -0.72
CA VAL A 230 13.55 6.25 -2.12
C VAL A 230 12.27 6.41 -2.93
N THR A 231 11.36 5.43 -2.82
CA THR A 231 10.05 5.49 -3.51
C THR A 231 9.24 6.69 -3.06
N GLY A 232 9.22 6.97 -1.75
CA GLY A 232 8.49 8.08 -1.16
C GLY A 232 8.96 9.44 -1.67
N LEU A 233 10.26 9.67 -1.71
CA LEU A 233 10.84 10.92 -2.23
C LEU A 233 10.49 11.13 -3.71
N ILE A 234 10.70 10.12 -4.54
CA ILE A 234 10.38 10.20 -5.97
C ILE A 234 8.87 10.42 -6.18
N MET A 235 8.04 9.73 -5.40
CA MET A 235 6.59 9.83 -5.48
C MET A 235 6.08 11.22 -5.07
N MET A 236 6.67 11.81 -4.03
CA MET A 236 6.35 13.16 -3.58
C MET A 236 6.69 14.20 -4.65
N ILE A 237 7.88 14.09 -5.28
CA ILE A 237 8.29 14.96 -6.38
C ILE A 237 7.32 14.82 -7.56
N ALA A 238 6.97 13.59 -7.92
CA ALA A 238 6.02 13.33 -9.00
C ALA A 238 4.63 13.90 -8.70
N TYR A 239 4.15 13.77 -7.46
CA TYR A 239 2.89 14.37 -7.03
C TYR A 239 2.91 15.90 -7.18
N GLU A 240 3.97 16.57 -6.75
CA GLU A 240 4.10 18.04 -6.91
C GLU A 240 4.07 18.46 -8.38
N ILE A 241 4.72 17.71 -9.29
CA ILE A 241 4.67 17.97 -10.73
C ILE A 241 3.25 17.76 -11.28
N VAL A 242 2.60 16.66 -10.92
CA VAL A 242 1.22 16.37 -11.35
C VAL A 242 0.25 17.40 -10.81
N LYS A 243 0.36 17.77 -9.56
CA LYS A 243 -0.45 18.81 -8.90
C LYS A 243 -0.38 20.12 -9.68
N LYS A 244 0.83 20.60 -10.00
CA LYS A 244 1.01 21.84 -10.79
C LYS A 244 0.38 21.73 -12.16
N ARG A 245 0.56 20.62 -12.87
CA ARG A 245 0.02 20.42 -14.22
C ARG A 245 -1.50 20.28 -14.28
N VAL A 246 -2.09 19.61 -13.30
CA VAL A 246 -3.51 19.23 -13.32
C VAL A 246 -4.39 20.22 -12.53
N LEU A 247 -3.95 20.61 -11.32
CA LEU A 247 -4.76 21.49 -10.45
C LEU A 247 -4.53 22.97 -10.73
N GLU A 248 -3.32 23.37 -11.11
CA GLU A 248 -3.02 24.81 -11.29
C GLU A 248 -3.28 25.28 -12.72
N ARG A 249 -2.99 24.45 -13.75
CA ARG A 249 -3.23 24.85 -15.16
C ARG A 249 -4.67 24.72 -15.63
N LYS A 250 -5.45 23.81 -15.02
CA LYS A 250 -6.85 23.61 -15.43
C LYS A 250 -7.80 24.63 -14.81
N TRP A 251 -7.38 25.28 -13.72
CA TRP A 251 -8.22 26.16 -12.92
C TRP A 251 -7.59 27.56 -12.71
N ALA A 252 -6.47 27.89 -13.41
CA ALA A 252 -5.93 29.24 -13.58
C ALA A 252 -6.53 29.88 -14.84
#